data_72976dd765c9b3bc84babe12c27897f7
#
_entry.id   72976dd765c9b3bc84babe12c27897f7
#
_cell.length_a   1.000
_cell.length_b   1.000
_cell.length_c   1.000
_cell.angle_alpha   90.00
_cell.angle_beta   90.00
_cell.angle_gamma   90.00
#
_symmetry.space_group_name_H-M   'P 1'
#
loop_
_entity.id
_entity.type
_entity.pdbx_description
1 polymer ?
#
loop_
_entity_poly.entity_id
_entity_poly.type
_entity_poly.pdbx_seq_one_letter_code
_entity_poly.pdbx_strand_id
1 'polypeptide(L)'
;MKKWTILFLSMLVMSVTVWAGNDKPIQISQMPQAAQQFIQKHFANQSVAVAKMESELLDKNYDVIFTNGDKVEFNKKGQWTKVDCKHTQVPVEIIPVAIQKYVSQQFPDAKVVKIEVTDRKGYEVDLSNGFDIEFDKKMNVIDIDR
;
A
#
# COMPACT_ATOMS: atom_id res chain seq x y z
N MET A 1 38.10 38.73 38.02
CA MET A 1 36.87 38.55 37.26
C MET A 1 36.79 37.12 36.77
N LYS A 2 35.91 36.29 37.35
CA LYS A 2 35.69 34.94 36.89
C LYS A 2 34.62 34.96 35.81
N LYS A 3 34.99 34.63 34.56
CA LYS A 3 34.05 34.47 33.47
C LYS A 3 33.46 33.05 33.60
N TRP A 4 32.22 32.97 33.98
CA TRP A 4 31.47 31.70 33.96
C TRP A 4 30.95 31.49 32.51
N THR A 5 31.59 30.62 31.78
CA THR A 5 31.10 30.12 30.54
C THR A 5 30.09 28.99 30.86
N ILE A 6 28.81 29.34 30.72
CA ILE A 6 27.73 28.37 30.78
C ILE A 6 27.77 27.63 29.45
N LEU A 7 28.25 26.39 29.49
CA LEU A 7 28.20 25.48 28.36
C LEU A 7 26.76 24.96 28.27
N PHE A 8 25.97 25.53 27.36
CA PHE A 8 24.68 24.96 26.99
C PHE A 8 24.94 23.65 26.21
N LEU A 9 24.90 22.55 26.95
CA LEU A 9 24.83 21.23 26.35
C LEU A 9 23.41 21.09 25.78
N SER A 10 23.23 21.41 24.49
CA SER A 10 21.99 21.13 23.77
C SER A 10 21.84 19.62 23.65
N MET A 11 21.04 19.07 24.54
CA MET A 11 20.62 17.68 24.52
C MET A 11 19.70 17.54 23.29
N LEU A 12 20.28 17.07 22.18
CA LEU A 12 19.54 16.68 20.98
C LEU A 12 18.71 15.45 21.37
N VAL A 13 17.45 15.69 21.75
CA VAL A 13 16.49 14.62 21.97
C VAL A 13 16.19 14.05 20.60
N MET A 14 16.92 13.02 20.21
CA MET A 14 16.52 12.16 19.11
C MET A 14 15.22 11.48 19.54
N SER A 15 14.10 11.95 19.02
CA SER A 15 12.82 11.26 19.15
C SER A 15 12.94 9.93 18.39
N VAL A 16 13.27 8.89 19.12
CA VAL A 16 13.20 7.52 18.59
C VAL A 16 11.72 7.21 18.45
N THR A 17 11.21 7.27 17.23
CA THR A 17 9.89 6.73 16.92
C THR A 17 9.96 5.22 17.12
N VAL A 18 9.45 4.76 18.24
CA VAL A 18 9.30 3.32 18.52
C VAL A 18 8.15 2.84 17.64
N TRP A 19 8.50 2.10 16.60
CA TRP A 19 7.53 1.39 15.77
C TRP A 19 7.00 0.20 16.58
N ALA A 20 5.68 0.15 16.79
CA ALA A 20 5.03 -0.96 17.47
C ALA A 20 5.01 -2.20 16.56
N GLY A 21 5.45 -3.35 17.09
CA GLY A 21 5.45 -4.63 16.38
C GLY A 21 6.76 -4.95 15.65
N ASN A 22 6.68 -5.89 14.71
CA ASN A 22 7.82 -6.36 13.91
C ASN A 22 8.05 -5.51 12.64
N ASP A 23 7.42 -4.35 12.55
CA ASP A 23 7.55 -3.41 11.44
C ASP A 23 8.92 -2.72 11.47
N LYS A 24 9.62 -2.82 10.38
CA LYS A 24 10.94 -2.21 10.23
C LYS A 24 10.95 -1.26 9.04
N PRO A 25 11.27 0.05 9.22
CA PRO A 25 11.44 0.95 8.09
C PRO A 25 12.61 0.49 7.22
N ILE A 26 12.42 0.54 5.91
CA ILE A 26 13.41 0.14 4.91
C ILE A 26 13.45 1.16 3.76
N GLN A 27 14.44 1.05 2.90
CA GLN A 27 14.48 1.75 1.62
C GLN A 27 13.81 0.91 0.53
N ILE A 28 13.28 1.56 -0.49
CA ILE A 28 12.69 0.87 -1.66
C ILE A 28 13.69 -0.10 -2.29
N SER A 29 14.98 0.26 -2.34
CA SER A 29 16.05 -0.58 -2.88
C SER A 29 16.27 -1.89 -2.11
N GLN A 30 15.75 -2.00 -0.89
CA GLN A 30 15.83 -3.21 -0.07
C GLN A 30 14.64 -4.16 -0.27
N MET A 31 13.65 -3.75 -1.05
CA MET A 31 12.50 -4.57 -1.41
C MET A 31 12.85 -5.57 -2.52
N PRO A 32 12.06 -6.64 -2.69
CA PRO A 32 12.18 -7.51 -3.86
C PRO A 32 12.10 -6.71 -5.18
N GLN A 33 12.87 -7.12 -6.17
CA GLN A 33 12.95 -6.41 -7.45
C GLN A 33 11.59 -6.25 -8.14
N ALA A 34 10.72 -7.25 -8.04
CA ALA A 34 9.38 -7.19 -8.60
C ALA A 34 8.54 -6.05 -8.01
N ALA A 35 8.64 -5.83 -6.68
CA ALA A 35 7.98 -4.71 -6.01
C ALA A 35 8.53 -3.36 -6.44
N GLN A 36 9.86 -3.23 -6.55
CA GLN A 36 10.51 -2.01 -7.03
C GLN A 36 10.04 -1.64 -8.44
N GLN A 37 10.00 -2.63 -9.35
CA GLN A 37 9.53 -2.45 -10.73
C GLN A 37 8.05 -2.07 -10.79
N PHE A 38 7.22 -2.66 -9.95
CA PHE A 38 5.79 -2.34 -9.84
C PHE A 38 5.57 -0.87 -9.44
N ILE A 39 6.29 -0.41 -8.41
CA ILE A 39 6.22 0.98 -7.94
C ILE A 39 6.68 1.93 -9.05
N GLN A 40 7.79 1.63 -9.70
CA GLN A 40 8.32 2.44 -10.78
C GLN A 40 7.38 2.52 -11.99
N LYS A 41 6.70 1.43 -12.30
CA LYS A 41 5.77 1.36 -13.44
C LYS A 41 4.45 2.10 -13.18
N HIS A 42 3.88 1.94 -11.99
CA HIS A 42 2.51 2.39 -11.69
C HIS A 42 2.43 3.64 -10.81
N PHE A 43 3.49 3.96 -10.08
CA PHE A 43 3.53 5.04 -9.10
C PHE A 43 4.75 5.96 -9.27
N ALA A 44 5.30 6.04 -10.47
CA ALA A 44 6.50 6.85 -10.76
C ALA A 44 6.32 8.34 -10.43
N ASN A 45 5.10 8.87 -10.53
CA ASN A 45 4.79 10.28 -10.27
C ASN A 45 4.47 10.58 -8.80
N GLN A 46 4.54 9.58 -7.94
CA GLN A 46 4.27 9.74 -6.51
C GLN A 46 5.54 9.64 -5.69
N SER A 47 5.59 10.42 -4.61
CA SER A 47 6.69 10.37 -3.65
C SER A 47 6.37 9.39 -2.53
N VAL A 48 7.35 8.55 -2.18
CA VAL A 48 7.24 7.61 -1.07
C VAL A 48 7.42 8.37 0.25
N ALA A 49 6.44 8.27 1.14
CA ALA A 49 6.53 8.77 2.49
C ALA A 49 7.27 7.78 3.40
N VAL A 50 6.91 6.50 3.31
CA VAL A 50 7.51 5.43 4.11
C VAL A 50 7.45 4.11 3.36
N ALA A 51 8.50 3.31 3.44
CA ALA A 51 8.50 1.89 3.11
C ALA A 51 8.87 1.10 4.35
N LYS A 52 8.17 0.01 4.61
CA LYS A 52 8.43 -0.84 5.76
C LYS A 52 8.35 -2.33 5.42
N MET A 53 9.09 -3.12 6.16
CA MET A 53 9.05 -4.56 6.11
C MET A 53 8.44 -5.06 7.42
N GLU A 54 7.42 -5.89 7.31
CA GLU A 54 6.84 -6.64 8.40
C GLU A 54 7.32 -8.08 8.32
N SER A 55 7.82 -8.60 9.43
CA SER A 55 8.30 -9.98 9.52
C SER A 55 7.51 -10.72 10.59
N GLU A 56 6.74 -11.72 10.18
CA GLU A 56 6.06 -12.63 11.08
C GLU A 56 6.51 -14.06 10.78
N LEU A 57 7.15 -14.71 11.76
CA LEU A 57 7.64 -16.08 11.64
C LEU A 57 8.46 -16.31 10.35
N LEU A 58 7.87 -16.98 9.35
CA LEU A 58 8.49 -17.29 8.06
C LEU A 58 8.04 -16.36 6.93
N ASP A 59 7.10 -15.47 7.20
CA ASP A 59 6.55 -14.56 6.20
C ASP A 59 7.14 -13.16 6.32
N LYS A 60 7.40 -12.56 5.18
CA LYS A 60 7.79 -11.16 5.06
C LYS A 60 6.83 -10.46 4.12
N ASN A 61 6.27 -9.36 4.59
CA ASN A 61 5.43 -8.47 3.79
C ASN A 61 6.09 -7.10 3.71
N TYR A 62 5.75 -6.35 2.70
CA TYR A 62 6.29 -5.02 2.47
C TYR A 62 5.16 -4.04 2.21
N ASP A 63 5.20 -2.91 2.88
CA ASP A 63 4.24 -1.82 2.71
C ASP A 63 4.95 -0.59 2.19
N VAL A 64 4.35 0.04 1.19
CA VAL A 64 4.77 1.35 0.70
C VAL A 64 3.62 2.33 0.83
N ILE A 65 3.85 3.40 1.57
CA ILE A 65 2.91 4.50 1.76
C ILE A 65 3.46 5.73 1.04
N PHE A 66 2.65 6.31 0.18
CA PHE A 66 2.99 7.51 -0.57
C PHE A 66 2.54 8.77 0.18
N THR A 67 3.10 9.92 -0.18
CA THR A 67 2.82 11.19 0.49
C THR A 67 1.38 11.66 0.35
N ASN A 68 0.66 11.19 -0.68
CA ASN A 68 -0.77 11.46 -0.88
C ASN A 68 -1.69 10.50 -0.09
N GLY A 69 -1.13 9.55 0.68
CA GLY A 69 -1.87 8.58 1.47
C GLY A 69 -2.18 7.26 0.75
N ASP A 70 -1.88 7.14 -0.54
CA ASP A 70 -1.99 5.86 -1.25
C ASP A 70 -1.04 4.83 -0.64
N LYS A 71 -1.44 3.57 -0.64
CA LYS A 71 -0.68 2.47 -0.05
C LYS A 71 -0.66 1.26 -0.96
N VAL A 72 0.48 0.60 -1.06
CA VAL A 72 0.63 -0.69 -1.74
C VAL A 72 1.28 -1.68 -0.79
N GLU A 73 0.71 -2.87 -0.72
CA GLU A 73 1.25 -3.99 0.05
C GLU A 73 1.76 -5.09 -0.89
N PHE A 74 2.88 -5.70 -0.53
CA PHE A 74 3.53 -6.77 -1.30
C PHE A 74 3.85 -7.95 -0.40
N ASN A 75 3.80 -9.15 -0.97
CA ASN A 75 4.27 -10.37 -0.31
C ASN A 75 5.81 -10.49 -0.38
N LYS A 76 6.34 -11.54 0.22
CA LYS A 76 7.79 -11.81 0.25
C LYS A 76 8.45 -11.96 -1.13
N LYS A 77 7.67 -12.25 -2.18
CA LYS A 77 8.16 -12.35 -3.56
C LYS A 77 8.10 -11.01 -4.31
N GLY A 78 7.58 -9.96 -3.68
CA GLY A 78 7.38 -8.66 -4.30
C GLY A 78 6.14 -8.59 -5.22
N GLN A 79 5.22 -9.53 -5.10
CA GLN A 79 3.93 -9.47 -5.78
C GLN A 79 2.97 -8.63 -4.92
N TRP A 80 2.24 -7.71 -5.55
CA TRP A 80 1.29 -6.89 -4.82
C TRP A 80 0.12 -7.75 -4.29
N THR A 81 -0.32 -7.43 -3.09
CA THR A 81 -1.47 -8.07 -2.43
C THR A 81 -2.60 -7.10 -2.18
N LYS A 82 -2.29 -5.82 -2.03
CA LYS A 82 -3.27 -4.75 -1.85
C LYS A 82 -2.78 -3.45 -2.48
N VAL A 83 -3.67 -2.75 -3.16
CA VAL A 83 -3.47 -1.38 -3.64
C VAL A 83 -4.64 -0.55 -3.12
N ASP A 84 -4.35 0.40 -2.24
CA ASP A 84 -5.34 1.28 -1.61
C ASP A 84 -5.09 2.73 -2.03
N CYS A 85 -5.99 3.27 -2.85
CA CYS A 85 -5.93 4.61 -3.42
C CYS A 85 -7.23 5.39 -3.11
N LYS A 86 -7.65 5.42 -1.83
CA LYS A 86 -8.93 6.02 -1.41
C LYS A 86 -9.08 7.49 -1.78
N HIS A 87 -7.98 8.21 -1.91
CA HIS A 87 -7.99 9.63 -2.27
C HIS A 87 -7.78 9.89 -3.76
N THR A 88 -7.47 8.84 -4.52
CA THR A 88 -7.26 8.88 -5.97
C THR A 88 -8.06 7.76 -6.63
N GLN A 89 -7.43 6.95 -7.44
CA GLN A 89 -8.00 5.70 -7.95
C GLN A 89 -6.87 4.69 -8.20
N VAL A 90 -7.20 3.41 -8.15
CA VAL A 90 -6.25 2.36 -8.54
C VAL A 90 -5.92 2.51 -10.02
N PRO A 91 -4.63 2.51 -10.42
CA PRO A 91 -4.24 2.48 -11.82
C PRO A 91 -4.95 1.34 -12.57
N VAL A 92 -5.58 1.67 -13.69
CA VAL A 92 -6.45 0.71 -14.42
C VAL A 92 -5.68 -0.53 -14.87
N GLU A 93 -4.41 -0.38 -15.19
CA GLU A 93 -3.54 -1.48 -15.64
C GLU A 93 -3.32 -2.56 -14.57
N ILE A 94 -3.51 -2.22 -13.29
CA ILE A 94 -3.40 -3.17 -12.16
C ILE A 94 -4.65 -4.05 -12.06
N ILE A 95 -5.81 -3.52 -12.45
CA ILE A 95 -7.10 -4.18 -12.27
C ILE A 95 -7.29 -5.23 -13.37
N PRO A 96 -7.61 -6.50 -13.03
CA PRO A 96 -7.94 -7.51 -14.04
C PRO A 96 -9.04 -7.04 -14.99
N VAL A 97 -8.88 -7.32 -16.29
CA VAL A 97 -9.79 -6.83 -17.35
C VAL A 97 -11.25 -7.22 -17.11
N ALA A 98 -11.50 -8.42 -16.60
CA ALA A 98 -12.85 -8.87 -16.27
C ALA A 98 -13.51 -8.02 -15.18
N ILE A 99 -12.75 -7.59 -14.17
CA ILE A 99 -13.21 -6.70 -13.10
C ILE A 99 -13.47 -5.30 -13.67
N GLN A 100 -12.56 -4.77 -14.49
CA GLN A 100 -12.76 -3.47 -15.15
C GLN A 100 -14.08 -3.46 -15.94
N LYS A 101 -14.32 -4.52 -16.72
CA LYS A 101 -15.52 -4.66 -17.53
C LYS A 101 -16.78 -4.72 -16.67
N TYR A 102 -16.76 -5.51 -15.61
CA TYR A 102 -17.89 -5.62 -14.68
C TYR A 102 -18.22 -4.27 -14.03
N VAL A 103 -17.22 -3.60 -13.47
CA VAL A 103 -17.41 -2.29 -12.82
C VAL A 103 -17.93 -1.25 -13.80
N SER A 104 -17.39 -1.17 -15.01
CA SER A 104 -17.84 -0.21 -16.03
C SER A 104 -19.27 -0.45 -16.50
N GLN A 105 -19.74 -1.69 -16.50
CA GLN A 105 -21.10 -2.06 -16.89
C GLN A 105 -22.12 -1.87 -15.78
N GLN A 106 -21.78 -2.25 -14.55
CA GLN A 106 -22.71 -2.24 -13.42
C GLN A 106 -22.66 -0.94 -12.61
N PHE A 107 -21.50 -0.28 -12.58
CA PHE A 107 -21.23 0.93 -11.81
C PHE A 107 -20.48 1.96 -12.66
N PRO A 108 -21.09 2.47 -13.76
CA PRO A 108 -20.38 3.27 -14.76
C PRO A 108 -19.79 4.57 -14.23
N ASP A 109 -20.37 5.13 -13.15
CA ASP A 109 -19.90 6.38 -12.52
C ASP A 109 -18.95 6.16 -11.35
N ALA A 110 -18.66 4.90 -11.00
CA ALA A 110 -17.76 4.57 -9.91
C ALA A 110 -16.35 4.24 -10.41
N LYS A 111 -15.37 4.51 -9.55
CA LYS A 111 -13.95 4.18 -9.76
C LYS A 111 -13.54 3.13 -8.74
N VAL A 112 -12.63 2.24 -9.11
CA VAL A 112 -11.99 1.34 -8.17
C VAL A 112 -10.97 2.14 -7.37
N VAL A 113 -11.17 2.21 -6.05
CA VAL A 113 -10.29 2.95 -5.13
C VAL A 113 -9.43 2.03 -4.26
N LYS A 114 -9.78 0.76 -4.18
CA LYS A 114 -8.95 -0.27 -3.55
C LYS A 114 -9.12 -1.60 -4.30
N ILE A 115 -8.07 -2.37 -4.38
CA ILE A 115 -8.10 -3.77 -4.82
C ILE A 115 -7.20 -4.60 -3.92
N GLU A 116 -7.68 -5.76 -3.50
CA GLU A 116 -6.98 -6.69 -2.63
C GLU A 116 -7.10 -8.11 -3.16
N VAL A 117 -6.01 -8.87 -3.10
CA VAL A 117 -6.02 -10.31 -3.38
C VAL A 117 -6.49 -11.05 -2.14
N THR A 118 -7.56 -11.81 -2.25
CA THR A 118 -8.12 -12.56 -1.12
C THR A 118 -7.36 -13.87 -0.88
N ASP A 119 -7.52 -14.45 0.31
CA ASP A 119 -6.92 -15.75 0.67
C ASP A 119 -7.32 -16.87 -0.31
N ARG A 120 -8.51 -16.76 -0.91
CA ARG A 120 -9.03 -17.69 -1.91
C ARG A 120 -8.50 -17.44 -3.33
N LYS A 121 -7.50 -16.54 -3.45
CA LYS A 121 -6.90 -16.10 -4.72
C LYS A 121 -7.89 -15.42 -5.68
N GLY A 122 -8.99 -14.91 -5.15
CA GLY A 122 -9.87 -13.98 -5.83
C GLY A 122 -9.48 -12.52 -5.53
N TYR A 123 -10.43 -11.62 -5.69
CA TYR A 123 -10.19 -10.19 -5.47
C TYR A 123 -11.36 -9.57 -4.72
N GLU A 124 -11.05 -8.62 -3.87
CA GLU A 124 -12.02 -7.68 -3.31
C GLU A 124 -11.70 -6.29 -3.86
N VAL A 125 -12.71 -5.57 -4.34
CA VAL A 125 -12.57 -4.20 -4.81
C VAL A 125 -13.54 -3.28 -4.09
N ASP A 126 -13.02 -2.15 -3.62
CA ASP A 126 -13.84 -1.06 -3.07
C ASP A 126 -14.04 -0.01 -4.17
N LEU A 127 -15.27 0.45 -4.31
CA LEU A 127 -15.64 1.48 -5.27
C LEU A 127 -15.80 2.84 -4.60
N SER A 128 -15.61 3.90 -5.38
CA SER A 128 -15.74 5.29 -4.90
C SER A 128 -17.15 5.68 -4.43
N ASN A 129 -18.16 4.90 -4.78
CA ASN A 129 -19.55 5.09 -4.35
C ASN A 129 -19.91 4.29 -3.07
N GLY A 130 -18.94 3.61 -2.45
CA GLY A 130 -19.10 2.87 -1.21
C GLY A 130 -19.52 1.41 -1.35
N PHE A 131 -19.59 0.88 -2.57
CA PHE A 131 -19.78 -0.55 -2.78
C PHE A 131 -18.45 -1.31 -2.71
N ASP A 132 -18.50 -2.49 -2.09
CA ASP A 132 -17.42 -3.47 -2.06
C ASP A 132 -17.89 -4.71 -2.82
N ILE A 133 -17.03 -5.23 -3.69
CA ILE A 133 -17.37 -6.37 -4.55
C ILE A 133 -16.29 -7.43 -4.40
N GLU A 134 -16.68 -8.64 -4.03
CA GLU A 134 -15.80 -9.80 -3.98
C GLU A 134 -15.94 -10.66 -5.25
N PHE A 135 -14.81 -11.01 -5.84
CA PHE A 135 -14.69 -11.89 -7.01
C PHE A 135 -13.95 -13.15 -6.63
N ASP A 136 -14.38 -14.30 -7.15
CA ASP A 136 -13.63 -15.54 -7.04
C ASP A 136 -12.41 -15.55 -7.99
N LYS A 137 -11.60 -16.58 -7.91
CA LYS A 137 -10.41 -16.74 -8.77
C LYS A 137 -10.74 -16.85 -10.27
N LYS A 138 -12.00 -17.12 -10.63
CA LYS A 138 -12.50 -17.19 -12.01
C LYS A 138 -13.14 -15.86 -12.44
N MET A 139 -13.05 -14.82 -11.61
CA MET A 139 -13.63 -13.49 -11.84
C MET A 139 -15.16 -13.47 -11.81
N ASN A 140 -15.80 -14.43 -11.17
CA ASN A 140 -17.24 -14.36 -10.88
C ASN A 140 -17.47 -13.56 -9.61
N VAL A 141 -18.51 -12.72 -9.63
CA VAL A 141 -18.96 -12.00 -8.42
C VAL A 141 -19.55 -13.00 -7.44
N ILE A 142 -19.08 -12.98 -6.20
CA ILE A 142 -19.57 -13.85 -5.12
C ILE A 142 -20.22 -13.08 -3.99
N ASP A 143 -19.90 -11.79 -3.84
CA ASP A 143 -20.55 -10.92 -2.86
C ASP A 143 -20.52 -9.45 -3.30
N ILE A 144 -21.54 -8.69 -2.90
CA ILE A 144 -21.62 -7.24 -3.06
C ILE A 144 -22.18 -6.67 -1.77
N ASP A 145 -21.42 -5.77 -1.15
CA ASP A 145 -21.79 -5.09 0.08
C ASP A 145 -21.74 -3.56 -0.08
N ARG A 146 -22.28 -2.81 0.91
CA ARG A 146 -22.29 -1.34 0.89
C ARG A 146 -22.10 -0.75 2.28
#